data_a4eed707502f098b253ce27d7a55e19a
#
_entry.id   a4eed707502f098b253ce27d7a55e19a
#
_cell.length_a   1.000
_cell.length_b   1.000
_cell.length_c   1.000
_cell.angle_alpha   90.00
_cell.angle_beta   90.00
_cell.angle_gamma   90.00
#
_symmetry.space_group_name_H-M   'P 1'
#
loop_
_entity.id
_entity.type
_entity.pdbx_description
1 polymer ?
#
loop_
_entity_poly.entity_id
_entity_poly.type
_entity_poly.pdbx_seq_one_letter_code
_entity_poly.pdbx_strand_id
1 'polypeptide(L)'
;MKIPQSLAISISAICFLSACGGGSGNSGGGGGTGGATHFAVTAPGAATAGTPFTIAVVALNSSNRTVTGYSGTVHFTSSDAQAVLPPDSTLANGMENISVTLQSPGSSTIVATDIATPTITGTSTAIQVAMNPNLHGFQATGAMGGERASHTATLLPNGKVLVAGGTDSLGNDLATAELFDPTTGTFTATGSMISSRISFTATLLAHGPAATNGKVLMVGGTADNTAELFDPSNGTFTATGTPVSPRFEGTATLLASGKVLLAGGHASTAELFDPATGAFAATGHMISARDECTATLLSDGTVLITGGESNLASFNTAELFDPTTGTFTATGSMTEARSGHSATLLNNGKVLVTGGINSNDDVSTTAEVFDPASGTFSTVSPMSSGHAFHTATLLDDGTVLVAGGFVFPNPPGNGSVGAELFDPATQIFERTGSLGTARYMHTATKLNNGEVLITGGEFKTTPVMILKSAELYK
;
A
#
# COMPACT_ATOMS: atom_id res chain seq x y z
N MET A 1 -2.92 -3.44 44.24
CA MET A 1 -1.92 -3.94 43.32
C MET A 1 -1.40 -2.74 42.52
N LYS A 2 -0.13 -2.42 42.64
CA LYS A 2 0.47 -1.12 42.29
C LYS A 2 0.57 -0.93 40.75
N ILE A 3 0.12 0.22 40.27
CA ILE A 3 0.31 0.74 38.91
C ILE A 3 1.76 1.22 38.81
N PRO A 4 2.56 0.86 37.79
CA PRO A 4 3.85 1.49 37.55
C PRO A 4 3.66 2.80 36.78
N GLN A 5 4.39 3.78 37.28
CA GLN A 5 4.44 5.17 36.81
C GLN A 5 5.08 5.32 35.45
N SER A 6 4.61 6.36 34.75
CA SER A 6 5.12 6.97 33.53
C SER A 6 6.64 7.07 33.45
N LEU A 7 7.18 6.65 32.31
CA LEU A 7 8.57 6.90 31.91
C LEU A 7 8.67 8.35 31.40
N ALA A 8 9.20 9.23 32.23
CA ALA A 8 9.54 10.59 31.83
C ALA A 8 10.79 10.55 30.94
N ILE A 9 10.63 10.97 29.68
CA ILE A 9 11.76 11.19 28.76
C ILE A 9 12.52 12.41 29.25
N SER A 10 13.74 12.16 29.74
CA SER A 10 14.71 13.15 30.14
C SER A 10 15.15 13.96 28.92
N ILE A 11 14.78 15.23 28.87
CA ILE A 11 15.36 16.20 27.94
C ILE A 11 16.78 16.48 28.45
N SER A 12 17.78 15.90 27.79
CA SER A 12 19.19 16.28 28.00
C SER A 12 19.40 17.70 27.48
N ALA A 13 19.46 18.65 28.39
CA ALA A 13 19.94 19.99 28.11
C ALA A 13 21.39 19.89 27.66
N ILE A 14 21.68 20.23 26.40
CA ILE A 14 23.06 20.41 25.93
C ILE A 14 23.59 21.67 26.59
N CYS A 15 24.40 21.50 27.64
CA CYS A 15 25.14 22.56 28.29
C CYS A 15 26.25 23.04 27.37
N PHE A 16 26.14 24.26 26.85
CA PHE A 16 27.27 24.95 26.25
C PHE A 16 28.28 25.30 27.34
N LEU A 17 29.48 24.72 27.27
CA LEU A 17 30.63 25.19 28.10
C LEU A 17 31.03 26.57 27.60
N SER A 18 30.68 27.62 28.38
CA SER A 18 31.32 28.92 28.32
C SER A 18 32.69 28.84 29.00
N ALA A 19 33.77 28.80 28.25
CA ALA A 19 35.09 29.05 28.77
C ALA A 19 35.27 30.56 28.99
N CYS A 20 35.15 30.99 30.25
CA CYS A 20 35.47 32.32 30.69
C CYS A 20 36.99 32.37 30.99
N GLY A 21 37.78 32.99 30.12
CA GLY A 21 39.16 33.35 30.33
C GLY A 21 39.31 34.86 30.22
N GLY A 22 39.39 35.53 31.33
CA GLY A 22 39.65 36.96 31.41
C GLY A 22 41.09 37.32 31.00
N GLY A 23 41.23 38.39 30.24
CA GLY A 23 42.51 38.98 29.89
C GLY A 23 42.26 40.37 29.28
N SER A 24 42.38 41.39 30.06
CA SER A 24 42.42 42.80 29.64
C SER A 24 43.65 43.11 28.80
N GLY A 25 43.42 43.71 27.62
CA GLY A 25 44.51 44.23 26.79
C GLY A 25 43.95 45.03 25.61
N ASN A 26 44.10 46.32 25.69
CA ASN A 26 43.74 47.36 24.74
C ASN A 26 44.59 47.29 23.47
N SER A 27 43.97 47.56 22.34
CA SER A 27 44.41 48.37 21.18
C SER A 27 44.08 47.76 19.82
N GLY A 28 43.32 48.50 19.04
CA GLY A 28 43.33 48.85 17.65
C GLY A 28 43.81 47.81 16.62
N GLY A 29 42.87 47.41 15.76
CA GLY A 29 43.22 46.72 14.55
C GLY A 29 41.94 46.10 13.94
N GLY A 30 41.50 46.64 12.77
CA GLY A 30 40.35 46.17 12.05
C GLY A 30 40.40 44.69 11.72
N GLY A 31 39.73 43.90 12.50
CA GLY A 31 39.45 42.49 12.21
C GLY A 31 38.16 42.42 11.39
N GLY A 32 38.27 42.20 10.08
CA GLY A 32 37.13 41.95 9.24
C GLY A 32 36.29 40.80 9.83
N THR A 33 35.09 41.12 10.29
CA THR A 33 34.05 40.12 10.57
C THR A 33 33.72 39.49 9.24
N GLY A 34 34.41 38.38 8.89
CA GLY A 34 34.06 37.61 7.69
C GLY A 34 32.57 37.27 7.74
N GLY A 35 31.83 37.68 6.72
CA GLY A 35 30.41 37.35 6.59
C GLY A 35 30.15 35.85 6.68
N ALA A 36 28.91 35.45 6.83
CA ALA A 36 28.52 34.05 6.79
C ALA A 36 28.92 33.43 5.46
N THR A 37 29.40 32.20 5.50
CA THR A 37 29.79 31.42 4.31
C THR A 37 28.94 30.17 4.14
N HIS A 38 28.33 29.67 5.21
CA HIS A 38 27.43 28.51 5.18
C HIS A 38 26.55 28.48 6.41
N PHE A 39 25.52 27.61 6.36
CA PHE A 39 24.71 27.30 7.55
C PHE A 39 25.09 25.95 8.15
N ALA A 40 25.04 25.83 9.46
CA ALA A 40 24.90 24.56 10.14
C ALA A 40 23.43 24.33 10.44
N VAL A 41 22.86 23.21 9.93
CA VAL A 41 21.50 22.77 10.19
C VAL A 41 21.56 21.54 11.09
N THR A 42 21.19 21.71 12.35
CA THR A 42 21.18 20.62 13.34
C THR A 42 19.75 20.14 13.54
N ALA A 43 19.51 18.85 13.25
CA ALA A 43 18.22 18.18 13.39
C ALA A 43 18.37 16.94 14.27
N PRO A 44 17.29 16.42 14.89
CA PRO A 44 17.30 15.13 15.55
C PRO A 44 17.60 14.01 14.53
N GLY A 45 18.29 12.95 14.96
CA GLY A 45 18.56 11.79 14.10
C GLY A 45 17.31 10.98 13.74
N ALA A 46 16.19 11.16 14.48
CA ALA A 46 14.92 10.51 14.24
C ALA A 46 13.76 11.47 14.52
N ALA A 47 12.66 11.29 13.78
CA ALA A 47 11.38 11.99 13.92
C ALA A 47 10.22 11.01 13.70
N THR A 48 8.98 11.44 13.99
CA THR A 48 7.78 10.68 13.68
C THR A 48 6.96 11.46 12.66
N ALA A 49 6.47 10.81 11.61
CA ALA A 49 5.67 11.44 10.56
C ALA A 49 4.51 12.25 11.15
N GLY A 50 4.26 13.45 10.60
CA GLY A 50 3.22 14.35 11.08
C GLY A 50 3.40 14.94 12.47
N THR A 51 4.52 14.65 13.16
CA THR A 51 4.81 15.22 14.48
C THR A 51 5.81 16.36 14.34
N PRO A 52 5.48 17.59 14.78
CA PRO A 52 6.41 18.72 14.73
C PRO A 52 7.64 18.46 15.60
N PHE A 53 8.81 18.83 15.10
CA PHE A 53 10.07 18.86 15.86
C PHE A 53 10.86 20.13 15.54
N THR A 54 11.88 20.40 16.35
CA THR A 54 12.69 21.62 16.21
C THR A 54 14.03 21.31 15.57
N ILE A 55 14.44 22.13 14.61
CA ILE A 55 15.80 22.19 14.07
C ILE A 55 16.47 23.48 14.52
N ALA A 56 17.79 23.47 14.66
CA ALA A 56 18.59 24.67 14.91
C ALA A 56 19.35 25.02 13.62
N VAL A 57 19.29 26.31 13.23
CA VAL A 57 20.03 26.85 12.08
C VAL A 57 20.96 27.93 12.56
N VAL A 58 22.25 27.83 12.20
CA VAL A 58 23.31 28.77 12.65
C VAL A 58 24.11 29.23 11.45
N ALA A 59 24.23 30.53 11.28
CA ALA A 59 25.10 31.15 10.25
C ALA A 59 26.56 31.10 10.70
N LEU A 60 27.43 30.48 9.91
CA LEU A 60 28.84 30.27 10.21
C LEU A 60 29.74 30.94 9.16
N ASN A 61 30.92 31.41 9.63
CA ASN A 61 31.99 31.88 8.75
C ASN A 61 32.89 30.70 8.31
N SER A 62 33.88 30.97 7.46
CA SER A 62 34.86 29.98 6.96
C SER A 62 35.66 29.26 8.06
N SER A 63 35.67 29.76 9.29
CA SER A 63 36.32 29.13 10.44
C SER A 63 35.30 28.40 11.35
N ASN A 64 34.10 28.16 10.90
CA ASN A 64 32.98 27.52 11.65
C ASN A 64 32.60 28.26 12.95
N ARG A 65 32.75 29.59 12.96
CA ARG A 65 32.33 30.43 14.09
C ARG A 65 31.00 31.10 13.74
N THR A 66 30.11 31.22 14.71
CA THR A 66 28.81 31.88 14.57
C THR A 66 28.98 33.35 14.16
N VAL A 67 28.28 33.79 13.17
CA VAL A 67 28.21 35.17 12.67
C VAL A 67 26.98 35.84 13.29
N THR A 68 27.15 36.40 14.49
CA THR A 68 26.07 37.02 15.27
C THR A 68 25.45 38.27 14.61
N GLY A 69 26.14 38.87 13.65
CA GLY A 69 25.63 40.00 12.84
C GLY A 69 24.93 39.59 11.55
N TYR A 70 24.70 38.27 11.30
CA TYR A 70 24.01 37.81 10.14
C TYR A 70 22.50 38.18 10.21
N SER A 71 21.99 38.82 9.16
CA SER A 71 20.59 39.29 9.07
C SER A 71 19.92 38.94 7.74
N GLY A 72 20.45 37.94 7.00
CA GLY A 72 19.89 37.47 5.75
C GLY A 72 18.56 36.69 5.97
N THR A 73 17.75 36.65 4.96
CA THR A 73 16.52 35.83 4.94
C THR A 73 16.83 34.44 4.44
N VAL A 74 16.38 33.42 5.18
CA VAL A 74 16.65 32.01 4.93
C VAL A 74 15.39 31.34 4.42
N HIS A 75 15.50 30.62 3.30
CA HIS A 75 14.50 29.75 2.71
C HIS A 75 14.79 28.29 3.09
N PHE A 76 13.72 27.51 3.34
CA PHE A 76 13.82 26.11 3.75
C PHE A 76 13.24 25.19 2.69
N THR A 77 13.94 24.08 2.41
CA THR A 77 13.46 22.99 1.57
C THR A 77 13.71 21.66 2.25
N SER A 78 12.98 20.61 1.83
CA SER A 78 13.15 19.24 2.31
C SER A 78 13.17 18.25 1.16
N SER A 79 13.85 17.11 1.36
CA SER A 79 13.72 15.95 0.47
C SER A 79 12.35 15.25 0.61
N ASP A 80 11.61 15.48 1.72
CA ASP A 80 10.22 15.09 1.87
C ASP A 80 9.32 16.14 1.20
N ALA A 81 8.73 15.79 0.05
CA ALA A 81 7.88 16.70 -0.72
C ALA A 81 6.58 17.11 0.00
N GLN A 82 6.20 16.38 1.05
CA GLN A 82 5.00 16.65 1.87
C GLN A 82 5.34 17.42 3.15
N ALA A 83 6.62 17.76 3.39
CA ALA A 83 7.05 18.43 4.61
C ALA A 83 6.30 19.77 4.80
N VAL A 84 5.88 20.03 6.05
CA VAL A 84 5.42 21.35 6.47
C VAL A 84 6.64 22.13 7.00
N LEU A 85 7.08 23.08 6.21
CA LEU A 85 8.23 23.93 6.49
C LEU A 85 7.76 25.33 6.91
N PRO A 86 8.56 26.05 7.70
CA PRO A 86 8.26 27.42 8.06
C PRO A 86 8.35 28.35 6.84
N PRO A 87 7.70 29.52 6.87
CA PRO A 87 7.94 30.56 5.88
C PRO A 87 9.40 31.05 5.97
N ASP A 88 9.83 31.77 4.95
CA ASP A 88 11.13 32.43 4.95
C ASP A 88 11.30 33.28 6.19
N SER A 89 12.43 33.14 6.89
CA SER A 89 12.67 33.80 8.17
C SER A 89 14.09 34.37 8.27
N THR A 90 14.28 35.35 9.18
CA THR A 90 15.59 35.97 9.46
C THR A 90 16.15 35.42 10.76
N LEU A 91 17.46 35.05 10.77
CA LEU A 91 18.10 34.53 11.97
C LEU A 91 18.38 35.63 12.98
N ALA A 92 17.94 35.46 14.23
CA ALA A 92 18.24 36.39 15.30
C ALA A 92 19.65 36.10 15.85
N ASN A 93 20.55 37.11 15.82
CA ASN A 93 21.94 36.94 16.21
C ASN A 93 22.65 35.78 15.50
N GLY A 94 22.31 35.56 14.23
CA GLY A 94 22.91 34.49 13.41
C GLY A 94 22.44 33.08 13.73
N MET A 95 21.38 32.91 14.52
CA MET A 95 20.81 31.60 14.83
C MET A 95 19.30 31.66 15.05
N GLU A 96 18.62 30.54 14.77
CA GLU A 96 17.21 30.37 15.06
C GLU A 96 16.84 28.88 15.26
N ASN A 97 15.84 28.65 16.14
CA ASN A 97 15.22 27.37 16.33
C ASN A 97 13.87 27.36 15.62
N ILE A 98 13.69 26.43 14.70
CA ILE A 98 12.58 26.42 13.74
C ILE A 98 11.81 25.13 13.88
N SER A 99 10.48 25.22 13.92
CA SER A 99 9.61 24.04 13.91
C SER A 99 9.37 23.56 12.48
N VAL A 100 9.57 22.26 12.26
CA VAL A 100 9.33 21.59 10.99
C VAL A 100 8.53 20.30 11.25
N THR A 101 7.79 19.85 10.24
CA THR A 101 7.06 18.57 10.29
C THR A 101 7.33 17.81 9.01
N LEU A 102 7.94 16.64 9.12
CA LEU A 102 8.07 15.69 8.00
C LEU A 102 6.83 14.80 8.00
N GLN A 103 6.30 14.53 6.81
CA GLN A 103 5.04 13.78 6.66
C GLN A 103 5.26 12.34 6.18
N SER A 104 6.34 12.13 5.40
CA SER A 104 6.62 10.83 4.77
C SER A 104 7.62 10.03 5.60
N PRO A 105 7.33 8.76 5.93
CA PRO A 105 8.30 7.86 6.54
C PRO A 105 9.53 7.66 5.65
N GLY A 106 10.67 7.33 6.27
CA GLY A 106 11.93 7.11 5.56
C GLY A 106 13.01 8.10 5.91
N SER A 107 14.06 8.22 5.08
CA SER A 107 15.20 9.09 5.31
C SER A 107 14.99 10.43 4.63
N SER A 108 14.97 11.52 5.42
CA SER A 108 14.77 12.88 4.91
C SER A 108 15.86 13.83 5.37
N THR A 109 16.07 14.91 4.60
CA THR A 109 16.97 16.01 4.92
C THR A 109 16.27 17.35 4.80
N ILE A 110 16.78 18.35 5.53
CA ILE A 110 16.32 19.74 5.47
C ILE A 110 17.47 20.61 5.03
N VAL A 111 17.21 21.50 4.08
CA VAL A 111 18.20 22.46 3.55
C VAL A 111 17.76 23.88 3.92
N ALA A 112 18.68 24.67 4.42
CA ALA A 112 18.55 26.10 4.65
C ALA A 112 19.40 26.85 3.61
N THR A 113 18.84 27.86 2.93
CA THR A 113 19.53 28.63 1.88
C THR A 113 19.23 30.13 2.04
N ASP A 114 20.27 31.00 2.01
CA ASP A 114 20.08 32.45 1.98
C ASP A 114 19.49 32.89 0.63
N ILE A 115 18.40 33.64 0.68
CA ILE A 115 17.67 34.06 -0.53
C ILE A 115 18.50 35.03 -1.38
N ALA A 116 19.20 35.96 -0.74
CA ALA A 116 20.01 36.98 -1.44
C ALA A 116 21.35 36.43 -1.94
N THR A 117 21.90 35.45 -1.21
CA THR A 117 23.20 34.83 -1.49
C THR A 117 23.07 33.31 -1.45
N PRO A 118 22.53 32.65 -2.50
CA PRO A 118 22.24 31.19 -2.49
C PRO A 118 23.46 30.28 -2.32
N THR A 119 24.68 30.83 -2.37
CA THR A 119 25.91 30.08 -2.03
C THR A 119 26.06 29.86 -0.54
N ILE A 120 25.35 30.62 0.31
CA ILE A 120 25.26 30.40 1.75
C ILE A 120 24.14 29.40 1.99
N THR A 121 24.49 28.15 2.14
CA THR A 121 23.53 27.03 2.31
C THR A 121 24.06 26.04 3.35
N GLY A 122 23.19 25.21 3.88
CA GLY A 122 23.51 24.11 4.77
C GLY A 122 22.42 23.03 4.74
N THR A 123 22.83 21.77 4.89
CA THR A 123 21.94 20.61 4.89
C THR A 123 22.06 19.86 6.23
N SER A 124 20.94 19.42 6.78
CA SER A 124 20.94 18.57 7.99
C SER A 124 21.57 17.20 7.70
N THR A 125 21.98 16.51 8.74
CA THR A 125 22.16 15.05 8.68
C THR A 125 20.83 14.40 8.30
N ALA A 126 20.87 13.17 7.79
CA ALA A 126 19.68 12.39 7.49
C ALA A 126 18.84 12.18 8.77
N ILE A 127 17.56 12.46 8.68
CA ILE A 127 16.55 12.27 9.73
C ILE A 127 15.78 11.01 9.38
N GLN A 128 15.80 10.01 10.25
CA GLN A 128 14.99 8.80 10.07
C GLN A 128 13.57 9.09 10.57
N VAL A 129 12.62 9.16 9.65
CA VAL A 129 11.21 9.45 9.96
C VAL A 129 10.47 8.12 10.12
N ALA A 130 10.12 7.80 11.38
CA ALA A 130 9.26 6.65 11.67
C ALA A 130 7.80 6.94 11.30
N MET A 131 7.06 5.90 10.97
CA MET A 131 5.59 6.02 10.78
C MET A 131 4.93 6.49 12.07
N ASN A 132 3.86 7.27 11.94
CA ASN A 132 3.02 7.65 13.07
C ASN A 132 1.75 6.80 13.07
N PRO A 133 1.65 5.80 13.94
CA PRO A 133 0.50 4.91 13.97
C PRO A 133 -0.82 5.63 14.34
N ASN A 134 -0.75 6.88 14.81
CA ASN A 134 -1.93 7.67 15.17
C ASN A 134 -2.45 8.57 14.02
N LEU A 135 -1.68 8.72 12.93
CA LEU A 135 -2.12 9.49 11.76
C LEU A 135 -2.96 8.67 10.81
N HIS A 136 -2.76 7.34 10.80
CA HIS A 136 -3.48 6.42 9.95
C HIS A 136 -4.39 5.54 10.80
N GLY A 137 -5.62 5.35 10.33
CA GLY A 137 -6.57 4.52 11.08
C GLY A 137 -7.85 4.26 10.30
N PHE A 138 -8.63 3.29 10.79
CA PHE A 138 -9.89 2.90 10.19
C PHE A 138 -11.05 3.69 10.80
N GLN A 139 -11.92 4.19 9.96
CA GLN A 139 -13.16 4.85 10.32
C GLN A 139 -14.33 4.17 9.65
N ALA A 140 -15.38 3.87 10.40
CA ALA A 140 -16.60 3.34 9.83
C ALA A 140 -17.19 4.32 8.80
N THR A 141 -17.66 3.79 7.69
CA THR A 141 -18.42 4.53 6.67
C THR A 141 -19.82 3.93 6.51
N GLY A 142 -20.58 4.31 5.48
CA GLY A 142 -21.87 3.70 5.22
C GLY A 142 -21.76 2.17 5.08
N ALA A 143 -22.81 1.45 5.44
CA ALA A 143 -22.87 0.02 5.25
C ALA A 143 -23.52 -0.34 3.90
N MET A 144 -23.11 -1.48 3.32
CA MET A 144 -23.78 -2.09 2.17
C MET A 144 -25.24 -2.46 2.51
N GLY A 145 -26.10 -2.53 1.52
CA GLY A 145 -27.48 -2.98 1.68
C GLY A 145 -27.58 -4.47 2.04
N GLY A 146 -26.65 -5.28 1.53
CA GLY A 146 -26.52 -6.72 1.83
C GLY A 146 -25.14 -7.08 2.39
N GLU A 147 -25.10 -8.11 3.22
CA GLU A 147 -23.84 -8.72 3.68
C GLU A 147 -23.18 -9.52 2.54
N ARG A 148 -21.83 -9.52 2.48
CA ARG A 148 -21.10 -10.26 1.45
C ARG A 148 -19.65 -10.56 1.83
N ALA A 149 -19.18 -11.76 1.51
CA ALA A 149 -17.78 -12.20 1.54
C ALA A 149 -17.37 -12.77 0.19
N SER A 150 -16.07 -12.88 -0.12
CA SER A 150 -15.56 -13.36 -1.41
C SER A 150 -16.18 -12.64 -2.62
N HIS A 151 -16.54 -11.38 -2.43
CA HIS A 151 -17.08 -10.46 -3.45
C HIS A 151 -15.92 -9.70 -4.11
N THR A 152 -16.23 -8.90 -5.12
CA THR A 152 -15.26 -8.00 -5.74
C THR A 152 -15.60 -6.53 -5.46
N ALA A 153 -14.57 -5.68 -5.41
CA ALA A 153 -14.72 -4.23 -5.36
C ALA A 153 -13.78 -3.59 -6.39
N THR A 154 -14.31 -2.75 -7.25
CA THR A 154 -13.57 -2.15 -8.38
C THR A 154 -13.80 -0.65 -8.43
N LEU A 155 -12.72 0.14 -8.35
CA LEU A 155 -12.78 1.59 -8.54
C LEU A 155 -13.12 1.90 -10.01
N LEU A 156 -14.15 2.70 -10.22
CA LEU A 156 -14.65 3.11 -11.53
C LEU A 156 -14.06 4.45 -11.97
N PRO A 157 -14.06 4.77 -13.28
CA PRO A 157 -13.55 6.04 -13.78
C PRO A 157 -14.25 7.29 -13.21
N ASN A 158 -15.49 7.14 -12.73
CA ASN A 158 -16.24 8.22 -12.09
C ASN A 158 -15.93 8.39 -10.59
N GLY A 159 -14.95 7.66 -10.06
CA GLY A 159 -14.52 7.68 -8.67
C GLY A 159 -15.38 6.88 -7.69
N LYS A 160 -16.48 6.27 -8.14
CA LYS A 160 -17.28 5.34 -7.31
C LYS A 160 -16.64 3.96 -7.31
N VAL A 161 -17.00 3.13 -6.33
CA VAL A 161 -16.55 1.74 -6.26
C VAL A 161 -17.73 0.82 -6.51
N LEU A 162 -17.61 -0.05 -7.53
CA LEU A 162 -18.55 -1.14 -7.75
C LEU A 162 -18.22 -2.29 -6.81
N VAL A 163 -19.18 -2.69 -5.99
CA VAL A 163 -19.12 -3.86 -5.11
C VAL A 163 -20.12 -4.87 -5.62
N ALA A 164 -19.69 -6.08 -6.00
CA ALA A 164 -20.54 -7.05 -6.68
C ALA A 164 -20.33 -8.48 -6.21
N GLY A 165 -21.40 -9.26 -6.21
CA GLY A 165 -21.38 -10.69 -5.91
C GLY A 165 -20.99 -11.07 -4.50
N GLY A 166 -20.35 -12.23 -4.37
CA GLY A 166 -19.96 -12.83 -3.09
C GLY A 166 -21.03 -13.79 -2.56
N THR A 167 -20.93 -14.14 -1.28
CA THR A 167 -21.88 -15.00 -0.58
C THR A 167 -22.47 -14.29 0.64
N ASP A 168 -23.71 -14.63 1.01
CA ASP A 168 -24.39 -14.15 2.22
C ASP A 168 -24.24 -15.14 3.40
N SER A 169 -24.75 -14.77 4.59
CA SER A 169 -24.68 -15.61 5.80
C SER A 169 -25.53 -16.89 5.73
N LEU A 170 -26.38 -17.03 4.71
CA LEU A 170 -27.14 -18.24 4.44
C LEU A 170 -26.44 -19.17 3.45
N GLY A 171 -25.26 -18.74 2.92
CA GLY A 171 -24.50 -19.49 1.92
C GLY A 171 -25.05 -19.35 0.50
N ASN A 172 -25.86 -18.32 0.23
CA ASN A 172 -26.33 -18.06 -1.13
C ASN A 172 -25.33 -17.22 -1.90
N ASP A 173 -24.99 -17.63 -3.10
CA ASP A 173 -24.22 -16.81 -4.02
C ASP A 173 -25.04 -15.63 -4.53
N LEU A 174 -24.42 -14.46 -4.58
CA LEU A 174 -25.09 -13.20 -4.88
C LEU A 174 -24.89 -12.76 -6.34
N ALA A 175 -25.97 -12.30 -6.96
CA ALA A 175 -25.93 -11.56 -8.22
C ALA A 175 -26.02 -10.04 -8.01
N THR A 176 -26.33 -9.59 -6.78
CA THR A 176 -26.53 -8.18 -6.48
C THR A 176 -25.24 -7.38 -6.52
N ALA A 177 -25.36 -6.11 -6.90
CA ALA A 177 -24.24 -5.16 -6.90
C ALA A 177 -24.67 -3.79 -6.36
N GLU A 178 -23.70 -3.06 -5.81
CA GLU A 178 -23.87 -1.75 -5.19
C GLU A 178 -22.73 -0.83 -5.62
N LEU A 179 -23.01 0.47 -5.63
CA LEU A 179 -22.02 1.52 -5.87
C LEU A 179 -21.76 2.29 -4.57
N PHE A 180 -20.52 2.30 -4.12
CA PHE A 180 -20.07 3.21 -3.05
C PHE A 180 -19.68 4.54 -3.64
N ASP A 181 -20.21 5.63 -3.06
CA ASP A 181 -19.84 7.00 -3.40
C ASP A 181 -18.95 7.56 -2.28
N PRO A 182 -17.65 7.78 -2.54
CA PRO A 182 -16.73 8.27 -1.51
C PRO A 182 -17.02 9.71 -1.07
N THR A 183 -17.77 10.49 -1.85
CA THR A 183 -18.12 11.89 -1.46
C THR A 183 -19.20 11.93 -0.40
N THR A 184 -20.08 10.94 -0.38
CA THR A 184 -21.19 10.84 0.60
C THR A 184 -20.97 9.76 1.64
N GLY A 185 -20.03 8.83 1.40
CA GLY A 185 -19.78 7.66 2.24
C GLY A 185 -20.94 6.65 2.21
N THR A 186 -21.75 6.60 1.14
CA THR A 186 -22.96 5.78 1.07
C THR A 186 -22.93 4.76 -0.05
N PHE A 187 -23.61 3.63 0.15
CA PHE A 187 -23.85 2.60 -0.85
C PHE A 187 -25.23 2.78 -1.47
N THR A 188 -25.34 2.56 -2.78
CA THR A 188 -26.60 2.56 -3.52
C THR A 188 -26.66 1.33 -4.41
N ALA A 189 -27.80 0.64 -4.44
CA ALA A 189 -27.99 -0.49 -5.34
C ALA A 189 -27.85 -0.06 -6.80
N THR A 190 -27.28 -0.95 -7.63
CA THR A 190 -27.22 -0.81 -9.09
C THR A 190 -27.86 -2.03 -9.75
N GLY A 191 -27.69 -2.24 -11.06
CA GLY A 191 -28.14 -3.46 -11.71
C GLY A 191 -27.55 -4.70 -11.07
N SER A 192 -28.18 -5.86 -11.29
CA SER A 192 -27.65 -7.14 -10.84
C SER A 192 -26.96 -7.87 -12.01
N MET A 193 -25.95 -8.69 -11.68
CA MET A 193 -25.37 -9.65 -12.63
C MET A 193 -26.44 -10.63 -13.13
N ILE A 194 -26.21 -11.20 -14.28
CA ILE A 194 -27.09 -12.23 -14.88
C ILE A 194 -26.95 -13.53 -14.09
N SER A 195 -25.71 -13.86 -13.68
CA SER A 195 -25.40 -15.04 -12.85
C SER A 195 -24.86 -14.60 -11.49
N SER A 196 -25.24 -15.31 -10.42
CA SER A 196 -24.61 -15.15 -9.11
C SER A 196 -23.17 -15.65 -9.13
N ARG A 197 -22.26 -14.95 -8.41
CA ARG A 197 -20.82 -15.23 -8.45
C ARG A 197 -20.18 -15.11 -7.09
N ILE A 198 -19.31 -16.08 -6.79
CA ILE A 198 -18.42 -16.09 -5.62
C ILE A 198 -16.98 -16.38 -6.07
N SER A 199 -15.96 -15.84 -5.39
CA SER A 199 -14.55 -16.10 -5.73
C SER A 199 -14.24 -15.92 -7.23
N PHE A 200 -14.77 -14.86 -7.80
CA PHE A 200 -14.63 -14.48 -9.21
C PHE A 200 -13.71 -13.27 -9.36
N THR A 201 -13.42 -12.89 -10.60
CA THR A 201 -12.60 -11.72 -10.90
C THR A 201 -13.43 -10.58 -11.48
N ALA A 202 -13.09 -9.34 -11.13
CA ALA A 202 -13.65 -8.12 -11.71
C ALA A 202 -12.49 -7.22 -12.16
N THR A 203 -12.42 -6.92 -13.45
CA THR A 203 -11.33 -6.17 -14.07
C THR A 203 -11.86 -4.96 -14.80
N LEU A 204 -11.41 -3.74 -14.38
CA LEU A 204 -11.71 -2.51 -15.11
C LEU A 204 -10.95 -2.49 -16.45
N LEU A 205 -11.67 -2.35 -17.54
CA LEU A 205 -11.11 -2.26 -18.89
C LEU A 205 -10.69 -0.80 -19.18
N ALA A 206 -9.46 -0.42 -18.81
CA ALA A 206 -8.98 0.95 -18.87
C ALA A 206 -8.39 1.36 -20.25
N HIS A 207 -8.06 0.38 -21.12
CA HIS A 207 -7.35 0.61 -22.38
C HIS A 207 -8.00 -0.14 -23.55
N GLY A 208 -9.31 -0.24 -23.55
CA GLY A 208 -10.07 -0.92 -24.61
C GLY A 208 -10.63 0.03 -25.66
N PRO A 209 -11.31 -0.51 -26.70
CA PRO A 209 -12.10 0.30 -27.63
C PRO A 209 -13.16 1.12 -26.88
N ALA A 210 -13.60 2.23 -27.47
CA ALA A 210 -14.56 3.15 -26.84
C ALA A 210 -15.86 2.44 -26.33
N ALA A 211 -16.26 1.36 -26.96
CA ALA A 211 -17.46 0.58 -26.57
C ALA A 211 -17.29 -0.18 -25.24
N THR A 212 -16.07 -0.52 -24.84
CA THR A 212 -15.76 -1.31 -23.62
C THR A 212 -14.89 -0.57 -22.63
N ASN A 213 -14.26 0.54 -23.03
CA ASN A 213 -13.41 1.34 -22.14
C ASN A 213 -14.23 1.88 -20.96
N GLY A 214 -13.71 1.66 -19.76
CA GLY A 214 -14.37 2.06 -18.52
C GLY A 214 -15.44 1.07 -18.01
N LYS A 215 -15.73 -0.02 -18.74
CA LYS A 215 -16.55 -1.12 -18.24
C LYS A 215 -15.75 -2.07 -17.37
N VAL A 216 -16.43 -2.87 -16.55
CA VAL A 216 -15.82 -3.88 -15.70
C VAL A 216 -16.17 -5.26 -16.22
N LEU A 217 -15.16 -6.08 -16.50
CA LEU A 217 -15.30 -7.48 -16.89
C LEU A 217 -15.42 -8.34 -15.63
N MET A 218 -16.54 -9.11 -15.53
CA MET A 218 -16.79 -10.13 -14.51
C MET A 218 -16.57 -11.51 -15.11
N VAL A 219 -15.68 -12.33 -14.54
CA VAL A 219 -15.37 -13.68 -15.07
C VAL A 219 -15.20 -14.68 -13.95
N GLY A 220 -15.74 -15.89 -14.15
CA GLY A 220 -15.60 -17.01 -13.22
C GLY A 220 -16.58 -16.98 -12.05
N GLY A 221 -16.32 -17.85 -11.08
CA GLY A 221 -17.13 -17.93 -9.86
C GLY A 221 -18.54 -18.43 -10.07
N THR A 222 -18.82 -19.10 -11.19
CA THR A 222 -20.12 -19.72 -11.50
C THR A 222 -19.92 -21.09 -12.11
N ALA A 223 -20.89 -21.97 -11.94
CA ALA A 223 -20.90 -23.26 -12.63
C ALA A 223 -21.15 -23.14 -14.15
N ASP A 224 -21.77 -22.04 -14.58
CA ASP A 224 -22.19 -21.81 -15.96
C ASP A 224 -21.07 -21.34 -16.89
N ASN A 225 -19.87 -21.11 -16.36
CA ASN A 225 -18.71 -20.59 -17.11
C ASN A 225 -19.05 -19.35 -17.96
N THR A 226 -19.75 -18.38 -17.36
CA THR A 226 -20.19 -17.15 -18.03
C THR A 226 -19.29 -15.97 -17.71
N ALA A 227 -19.32 -14.95 -18.58
CA ALA A 227 -18.70 -13.66 -18.36
C ALA A 227 -19.66 -12.52 -18.70
N GLU A 228 -19.51 -11.40 -17.97
CA GLU A 228 -20.39 -10.24 -18.08
C GLU A 228 -19.59 -8.95 -18.06
N LEU A 229 -20.15 -7.90 -18.65
CA LEU A 229 -19.63 -6.55 -18.61
C LEU A 229 -20.59 -5.65 -17.83
N PHE A 230 -20.09 -4.99 -16.80
CA PHE A 230 -20.80 -3.90 -16.13
C PHE A 230 -20.50 -2.58 -16.83
N ASP A 231 -21.54 -1.84 -17.16
CA ASP A 231 -21.46 -0.50 -17.74
C ASP A 231 -21.78 0.56 -16.67
N PRO A 232 -20.77 1.32 -16.17
CA PRO A 232 -21.00 2.29 -15.13
C PRO A 232 -21.80 3.53 -15.57
N SER A 233 -22.03 3.72 -16.89
CA SER A 233 -22.79 4.85 -17.41
C SER A 233 -24.29 4.70 -17.19
N ASN A 234 -24.78 3.46 -17.14
CA ASN A 234 -26.20 3.14 -16.98
C ASN A 234 -26.49 2.12 -15.87
N GLY A 235 -25.44 1.57 -15.23
CA GLY A 235 -25.58 0.62 -14.13
C GLY A 235 -26.05 -0.77 -14.55
N THR A 236 -25.86 -1.20 -15.79
CA THR A 236 -26.35 -2.49 -16.30
C THR A 236 -25.24 -3.51 -16.50
N PHE A 237 -25.59 -4.79 -16.35
CA PHE A 237 -24.75 -5.92 -16.71
C PHE A 237 -25.21 -6.51 -18.03
N THR A 238 -24.29 -6.89 -18.89
CA THR A 238 -24.55 -7.52 -20.17
C THR A 238 -23.63 -8.72 -20.38
N ALA A 239 -24.16 -9.83 -20.89
CA ALA A 239 -23.33 -10.98 -21.22
C ALA A 239 -22.27 -10.62 -22.28
N THR A 240 -21.11 -11.24 -22.19
CA THR A 240 -20.06 -11.19 -23.21
C THR A 240 -19.66 -12.60 -23.62
N GLY A 241 -18.53 -12.81 -24.29
CA GLY A 241 -18.08 -14.13 -24.69
C GLY A 241 -17.99 -15.13 -23.55
N THR A 242 -17.95 -16.41 -23.88
CA THR A 242 -17.83 -17.49 -22.89
C THR A 242 -16.35 -17.86 -22.72
N PRO A 243 -15.82 -17.91 -21.48
CA PRO A 243 -14.48 -18.43 -21.22
C PRO A 243 -14.30 -19.86 -21.71
N VAL A 244 -13.09 -20.23 -22.10
CA VAL A 244 -12.77 -21.59 -22.55
C VAL A 244 -12.90 -22.61 -21.42
N SER A 245 -12.52 -22.18 -20.20
CA SER A 245 -12.57 -23.04 -19.01
C SER A 245 -13.25 -22.34 -17.83
N PRO A 246 -14.05 -23.07 -17.02
CA PRO A 246 -14.56 -22.53 -15.76
C PRO A 246 -13.38 -22.18 -14.82
N ARG A 247 -13.54 -21.09 -14.06
CA ARG A 247 -12.51 -20.63 -13.11
C ARG A 247 -13.14 -20.21 -11.80
N PHE A 248 -12.66 -20.82 -10.71
CA PHE A 248 -12.89 -20.38 -9.34
C PHE A 248 -11.52 -20.02 -8.74
N GLU A 249 -11.44 -18.95 -7.95
CA GLU A 249 -10.19 -18.54 -7.28
C GLU A 249 -9.01 -18.36 -8.25
N GLY A 250 -9.32 -18.07 -9.51
CA GLY A 250 -8.35 -17.70 -10.51
C GLY A 250 -8.01 -16.20 -10.48
N THR A 251 -7.12 -15.80 -11.36
CA THR A 251 -6.67 -14.41 -11.51
C THR A 251 -7.10 -13.82 -12.84
N ALA A 252 -7.31 -12.50 -12.88
CA ALA A 252 -7.52 -11.73 -14.10
C ALA A 252 -6.66 -10.46 -14.07
N THR A 253 -5.77 -10.31 -15.06
CA THR A 253 -4.80 -9.22 -15.15
C THR A 253 -4.97 -8.44 -16.44
N LEU A 254 -5.27 -7.14 -16.34
CA LEU A 254 -5.31 -6.25 -17.49
C LEU A 254 -3.88 -6.02 -18.00
N LEU A 255 -3.63 -6.37 -19.25
CA LEU A 255 -2.35 -6.20 -19.92
C LEU A 255 -2.24 -4.81 -20.57
N ALA A 256 -1.03 -4.37 -20.88
CA ALA A 256 -0.77 -3.12 -21.60
C ALA A 256 -1.44 -3.07 -22.99
N SER A 257 -1.69 -4.24 -23.62
CA SER A 257 -2.44 -4.35 -24.87
C SER A 257 -3.96 -4.07 -24.73
N GLY A 258 -4.46 -3.91 -23.50
CA GLY A 258 -5.89 -3.81 -23.21
C GLY A 258 -6.62 -5.16 -23.12
N LYS A 259 -5.97 -6.27 -23.44
CA LYS A 259 -6.51 -7.62 -23.21
C LYS A 259 -6.41 -7.99 -21.73
N VAL A 260 -7.24 -8.94 -21.29
CA VAL A 260 -7.18 -9.45 -19.92
C VAL A 260 -6.69 -10.89 -19.94
N LEU A 261 -5.58 -11.15 -19.23
CA LEU A 261 -5.09 -12.50 -18.97
C LEU A 261 -5.91 -13.13 -17.85
N LEU A 262 -6.43 -14.33 -18.09
CA LEU A 262 -7.09 -15.19 -17.10
C LEU A 262 -6.18 -16.40 -16.86
N ALA A 263 -5.77 -16.64 -15.61
CA ALA A 263 -4.91 -17.75 -15.25
C ALA A 263 -5.32 -18.34 -13.89
N GLY A 264 -5.02 -19.61 -13.66
CA GLY A 264 -5.39 -20.30 -12.42
C GLY A 264 -6.88 -20.69 -12.36
N GLY A 265 -7.36 -21.01 -11.16
CA GLY A 265 -8.71 -21.45 -10.92
C GLY A 265 -8.91 -22.92 -11.31
N HIS A 266 -8.28 -23.84 -10.60
CA HIS A 266 -8.28 -25.31 -10.78
C HIS A 266 -7.67 -25.80 -12.10
N ALA A 267 -7.05 -24.93 -12.89
CA ALA A 267 -6.49 -25.28 -14.19
C ALA A 267 -5.08 -24.70 -14.41
N SER A 268 -4.26 -25.43 -15.18
CA SER A 268 -3.02 -24.86 -15.72
C SER A 268 -3.24 -24.02 -16.99
N THR A 269 -4.41 -24.12 -17.61
CA THR A 269 -4.75 -23.35 -18.81
C THR A 269 -4.86 -21.87 -18.52
N ALA A 270 -4.48 -21.04 -19.50
CA ALA A 270 -4.71 -19.60 -19.47
C ALA A 270 -5.42 -19.13 -20.74
N GLU A 271 -6.08 -17.98 -20.63
CA GLU A 271 -6.89 -17.39 -21.70
C GLU A 271 -6.68 -15.89 -21.75
N LEU A 272 -6.89 -15.32 -22.91
CA LEU A 272 -6.94 -13.89 -23.13
C LEU A 272 -8.37 -13.48 -23.52
N PHE A 273 -8.94 -12.55 -22.75
CA PHE A 273 -10.15 -11.85 -23.17
C PHE A 273 -9.76 -10.64 -24.01
N ASP A 274 -10.39 -10.50 -25.19
CA ASP A 274 -10.22 -9.35 -26.07
C ASP A 274 -11.43 -8.42 -25.98
N PRO A 275 -11.30 -7.22 -25.36
CA PRO A 275 -12.42 -6.29 -25.23
C PRO A 275 -12.97 -5.76 -26.57
N ALA A 276 -12.19 -5.84 -27.65
CA ALA A 276 -12.64 -5.38 -28.97
C ALA A 276 -13.67 -6.30 -29.61
N THR A 277 -13.57 -7.60 -29.34
CA THR A 277 -14.43 -8.63 -29.91
C THR A 277 -15.36 -9.24 -28.90
N GLY A 278 -15.08 -9.07 -27.59
CA GLY A 278 -15.75 -9.76 -26.49
C GLY A 278 -15.43 -11.26 -26.42
N ALA A 279 -14.40 -11.73 -27.11
CA ALA A 279 -14.08 -13.15 -27.22
C ALA A 279 -12.95 -13.55 -26.25
N PHE A 280 -13.01 -14.81 -25.82
CA PHE A 280 -11.93 -15.49 -25.10
C PHE A 280 -11.16 -16.39 -26.03
N ALA A 281 -9.86 -16.41 -25.92
CA ALA A 281 -8.97 -17.29 -26.69
C ALA A 281 -7.93 -17.93 -25.77
N ALA A 282 -7.72 -19.24 -25.92
CA ALA A 282 -6.64 -19.92 -25.19
C ALA A 282 -5.28 -19.30 -25.51
N THR A 283 -4.40 -19.24 -24.53
CA THR A 283 -2.99 -18.89 -24.67
C THR A 283 -2.12 -20.01 -24.09
N GLY A 284 -0.86 -19.75 -23.71
CA GLY A 284 0.01 -20.76 -23.10
C GLY A 284 -0.57 -21.38 -21.83
N HIS A 285 0.10 -22.41 -21.34
CA HIS A 285 -0.26 -23.10 -20.11
C HIS A 285 0.74 -22.80 -19.01
N MET A 286 0.28 -22.58 -17.79
CA MET A 286 1.13 -22.59 -16.60
C MET A 286 1.76 -23.99 -16.45
N ILE A 287 2.90 -24.04 -15.78
CA ILE A 287 3.62 -25.29 -15.48
C ILE A 287 2.79 -26.16 -14.52
N SER A 288 2.07 -25.49 -13.59
CA SER A 288 1.20 -26.17 -12.63
C SER A 288 -0.18 -25.54 -12.61
N ALA A 289 -1.23 -26.35 -12.38
CA ALA A 289 -2.54 -25.84 -12.00
C ALA A 289 -2.44 -25.18 -10.61
N ARG A 290 -3.08 -24.00 -10.43
CA ARG A 290 -2.98 -23.20 -9.21
C ARG A 290 -4.32 -22.57 -8.88
N ASP A 291 -4.70 -22.71 -7.61
CA ASP A 291 -5.79 -21.97 -6.98
C ASP A 291 -5.22 -21.00 -5.97
N GLU A 292 -5.95 -19.95 -5.61
CA GLU A 292 -5.52 -18.97 -4.61
C GLU A 292 -4.11 -18.39 -4.86
N CYS A 293 -3.67 -18.40 -6.12
CA CYS A 293 -2.42 -17.76 -6.55
C CYS A 293 -2.63 -16.27 -6.78
N THR A 294 -1.54 -15.52 -6.88
CA THR A 294 -1.59 -14.12 -7.27
C THR A 294 -1.01 -13.90 -8.66
N ALA A 295 -1.51 -12.86 -9.36
CA ALA A 295 -0.99 -12.43 -10.64
C ALA A 295 -0.72 -10.92 -10.61
N THR A 296 0.52 -10.53 -10.87
CA THR A 296 0.98 -9.13 -10.80
C THR A 296 1.59 -8.72 -12.13
N LEU A 297 1.01 -7.69 -12.78
CA LEU A 297 1.59 -7.08 -13.98
C LEU A 297 2.86 -6.32 -13.59
N LEU A 298 3.99 -6.68 -14.19
CA LEU A 298 5.29 -6.05 -13.97
C LEU A 298 5.50 -4.86 -14.91
N SER A 299 6.49 -4.02 -14.61
CA SER A 299 6.79 -2.81 -15.38
C SER A 299 7.27 -3.09 -16.81
N ASP A 300 7.81 -4.29 -17.06
CA ASP A 300 8.24 -4.75 -18.40
C ASP A 300 7.07 -5.32 -19.23
N GLY A 301 5.87 -5.40 -18.66
CA GLY A 301 4.66 -5.91 -19.29
C GLY A 301 4.45 -7.42 -19.14
N THR A 302 5.38 -8.16 -18.53
CA THR A 302 5.17 -9.56 -18.15
C THR A 302 4.25 -9.67 -16.93
N VAL A 303 3.65 -10.83 -16.69
CA VAL A 303 2.81 -11.08 -15.51
C VAL A 303 3.46 -12.13 -14.62
N LEU A 304 3.75 -11.76 -13.39
CA LEU A 304 4.27 -12.68 -12.37
C LEU A 304 3.09 -13.43 -11.74
N ILE A 305 3.12 -14.76 -11.81
CA ILE A 305 2.20 -15.65 -11.10
C ILE A 305 2.97 -16.26 -9.92
N THR A 306 2.49 -16.10 -8.68
CA THR A 306 3.18 -16.65 -7.51
C THR A 306 2.29 -17.55 -6.67
N GLY A 307 2.88 -18.57 -6.07
CA GLY A 307 2.26 -19.45 -5.07
C GLY A 307 0.97 -20.10 -5.54
N GLY A 308 0.00 -20.12 -4.67
CA GLY A 308 -1.23 -20.87 -4.82
C GLY A 308 -1.11 -22.29 -4.36
N GLU A 309 -2.14 -23.08 -4.59
CA GLU A 309 -2.16 -24.49 -4.21
C GLU A 309 -2.77 -25.38 -5.30
N SER A 310 -2.56 -26.68 -5.19
CA SER A 310 -3.30 -27.69 -5.92
C SER A 310 -3.38 -28.96 -5.08
N ASN A 311 -4.58 -29.54 -4.99
CA ASN A 311 -4.82 -30.72 -4.16
C ASN A 311 -4.34 -30.53 -2.71
N LEU A 312 -4.58 -29.36 -2.11
CA LEU A 312 -4.20 -28.98 -0.74
C LEU A 312 -2.68 -28.89 -0.51
N ALA A 313 -1.88 -28.79 -1.57
CA ALA A 313 -0.45 -28.57 -1.48
C ALA A 313 -0.11 -27.16 -1.95
N SER A 314 0.30 -26.30 -1.04
CA SER A 314 0.75 -24.93 -1.36
C SER A 314 2.07 -24.94 -2.12
N PHE A 315 2.23 -23.97 -3.05
CA PHE A 315 3.42 -23.81 -3.86
C PHE A 315 4.31 -22.67 -3.39
N ASN A 316 5.61 -22.87 -3.47
CA ASN A 316 6.60 -21.78 -3.38
C ASN A 316 7.09 -21.33 -4.76
N THR A 317 6.67 -21.98 -5.83
CA THR A 317 7.12 -21.70 -7.20
C THR A 317 6.42 -20.47 -7.77
N ALA A 318 7.11 -19.81 -8.70
CA ALA A 318 6.57 -18.68 -9.46
C ALA A 318 6.86 -18.83 -10.96
N GLU A 319 6.03 -18.21 -11.78
CA GLU A 319 6.09 -18.24 -13.23
C GLU A 319 5.89 -16.81 -13.80
N LEU A 320 6.51 -16.54 -14.93
CA LEU A 320 6.30 -15.31 -15.69
C LEU A 320 5.55 -15.64 -16.98
N PHE A 321 4.44 -14.93 -17.20
CA PHE A 321 3.75 -14.93 -18.49
C PHE A 321 4.25 -13.77 -19.34
N ASP A 322 4.72 -14.10 -20.55
CA ASP A 322 5.07 -13.09 -21.57
C ASP A 322 3.90 -12.92 -22.54
N PRO A 323 3.22 -11.76 -22.54
CA PRO A 323 2.08 -11.52 -23.44
C PRO A 323 2.46 -11.41 -24.91
N THR A 324 3.75 -11.23 -25.25
CA THR A 324 4.23 -11.16 -26.64
C THR A 324 4.29 -12.54 -27.27
N THR A 325 4.76 -13.54 -26.52
CA THR A 325 4.89 -14.92 -26.96
C THR A 325 3.71 -15.78 -26.57
N GLY A 326 2.93 -15.35 -25.57
CA GLY A 326 1.85 -16.12 -24.98
C GLY A 326 2.33 -17.32 -24.16
N THR A 327 3.56 -17.30 -23.63
CA THR A 327 4.17 -18.44 -22.93
C THR A 327 4.41 -18.15 -21.47
N PHE A 328 4.39 -19.22 -20.64
CA PHE A 328 4.78 -19.20 -19.24
C PHE A 328 6.17 -19.78 -19.09
N THR A 329 7.00 -19.15 -18.27
CA THR A 329 8.36 -19.62 -17.94
C THR A 329 8.57 -19.60 -16.43
N ALA A 330 9.23 -20.62 -15.87
CA ALA A 330 9.59 -20.60 -14.45
C ALA A 330 10.55 -19.45 -14.14
N THR A 331 10.39 -18.85 -12.96
CA THR A 331 11.32 -17.90 -12.38
C THR A 331 11.79 -18.39 -11.00
N GLY A 332 12.47 -17.56 -10.20
CA GLY A 332 12.88 -17.93 -8.85
C GLY A 332 11.70 -18.39 -7.99
N SER A 333 11.99 -19.16 -6.98
CA SER A 333 10.98 -19.64 -6.02
C SER A 333 11.05 -18.83 -4.72
N MET A 334 9.91 -18.65 -4.07
CA MET A 334 9.82 -18.17 -2.68
C MET A 334 10.51 -19.14 -1.73
N THR A 335 10.92 -18.68 -0.57
CA THR A 335 11.48 -19.54 0.50
C THR A 335 10.40 -20.36 1.17
N GLU A 336 9.16 -19.84 1.22
CA GLU A 336 8.01 -20.51 1.82
C GLU A 336 6.90 -20.71 0.79
N ALA A 337 6.29 -21.90 0.79
CA ALA A 337 5.10 -22.18 0.00
C ALA A 337 3.89 -21.43 0.60
N ARG A 338 3.00 -20.87 -0.24
CA ARG A 338 1.86 -20.11 0.23
C ARG A 338 0.68 -20.08 -0.74
N SER A 339 -0.54 -20.24 -0.20
CA SER A 339 -1.82 -19.97 -0.86
C SER A 339 -2.61 -18.90 -0.10
N GLY A 340 -3.57 -18.22 -0.70
CA GLY A 340 -4.34 -17.16 -0.04
C GLY A 340 -3.49 -15.98 0.46
N HIS A 341 -2.30 -15.79 -0.13
CA HIS A 341 -1.36 -14.70 0.13
C HIS A 341 -1.71 -13.46 -0.70
N SER A 342 -1.06 -12.33 -0.42
CA SER A 342 -1.14 -11.13 -1.26
C SER A 342 0.16 -10.88 -2.00
N ALA A 343 0.07 -10.28 -3.20
CA ALA A 343 1.22 -9.78 -3.96
C ALA A 343 0.94 -8.35 -4.44
N THR A 344 1.85 -7.42 -4.12
CA THR A 344 1.69 -5.98 -4.38
C THR A 344 2.88 -5.45 -5.14
N LEU A 345 2.66 -4.87 -6.34
CA LEU A 345 3.70 -4.17 -7.08
C LEU A 345 4.06 -2.87 -6.36
N LEU A 346 5.32 -2.70 -6.03
CA LEU A 346 5.88 -1.53 -5.36
C LEU A 346 6.30 -0.45 -6.38
N ASN A 347 6.43 0.79 -5.94
CA ASN A 347 6.88 1.91 -6.79
C ASN A 347 8.28 1.73 -7.38
N ASN A 348 9.12 0.88 -6.76
CA ASN A 348 10.46 0.55 -7.28
C ASN A 348 10.44 -0.62 -8.29
N GLY A 349 9.27 -1.09 -8.71
CA GLY A 349 9.09 -2.17 -9.68
C GLY A 349 9.24 -3.59 -9.12
N LYS A 350 9.57 -3.75 -7.84
CA LYS A 350 9.61 -5.05 -7.16
C LYS A 350 8.20 -5.44 -6.69
N VAL A 351 8.01 -6.72 -6.36
CA VAL A 351 6.71 -7.23 -5.86
C VAL A 351 6.87 -7.72 -4.43
N LEU A 352 6.10 -7.12 -3.50
CA LEU A 352 5.98 -7.60 -2.14
C LEU A 352 4.96 -8.75 -2.09
N VAL A 353 5.35 -9.88 -1.50
CA VAL A 353 4.49 -11.04 -1.25
C VAL A 353 4.36 -11.23 0.26
N THR A 354 3.13 -11.28 0.78
CA THR A 354 2.88 -11.32 2.24
C THR A 354 1.94 -12.45 2.64
N GLY A 355 2.24 -13.11 3.75
CA GLY A 355 1.34 -14.03 4.43
C GLY A 355 0.94 -15.26 3.61
N GLY A 356 -0.29 -15.69 3.78
CA GLY A 356 -0.86 -16.90 3.19
C GLY A 356 -0.84 -18.10 4.13
N ILE A 357 -1.35 -19.23 3.65
CA ILE A 357 -1.31 -20.53 4.30
C ILE A 357 -0.11 -21.31 3.72
N ASN A 358 0.75 -21.81 4.59
CA ASN A 358 1.95 -22.54 4.16
C ASN A 358 1.68 -24.06 4.03
N SER A 359 2.71 -24.81 3.63
CA SER A 359 2.60 -26.28 3.44
C SER A 359 2.34 -27.08 4.73
N ASN A 360 2.35 -26.46 5.90
CA ASN A 360 2.01 -27.07 7.18
C ASN A 360 0.60 -26.68 7.65
N ASP A 361 -0.20 -26.03 6.80
CA ASP A 361 -1.50 -25.42 7.13
C ASP A 361 -1.41 -24.31 8.18
N ASP A 362 -0.21 -23.73 8.40
CA ASP A 362 -0.04 -22.58 9.29
C ASP A 362 -0.24 -21.26 8.53
N VAL A 363 -0.80 -20.26 9.21
CA VAL A 363 -0.89 -18.91 8.69
C VAL A 363 0.45 -18.20 8.84
N SER A 364 1.06 -17.86 7.71
CA SER A 364 2.40 -17.32 7.65
C SER A 364 2.49 -15.86 8.14
N THR A 365 3.54 -15.57 8.92
CA THR A 365 3.95 -14.20 9.27
C THR A 365 5.01 -13.67 8.31
N THR A 366 5.55 -14.50 7.42
CA THR A 366 6.68 -14.13 6.58
C THR A 366 6.26 -13.29 5.38
N ALA A 367 7.20 -12.49 4.89
CA ALA A 367 7.06 -11.73 3.68
C ALA A 367 8.35 -11.79 2.84
N GLU A 368 8.19 -11.69 1.54
CA GLU A 368 9.29 -11.75 0.57
C GLU A 368 9.12 -10.69 -0.50
N VAL A 369 10.23 -10.24 -1.07
CA VAL A 369 10.23 -9.30 -2.19
C VAL A 369 10.82 -9.99 -3.40
N PHE A 370 10.06 -10.02 -4.50
CA PHE A 370 10.53 -10.44 -5.81
C PHE A 370 11.19 -9.29 -6.54
N ASP A 371 12.39 -9.51 -7.06
CA ASP A 371 13.10 -8.57 -7.92
C ASP A 371 13.05 -9.05 -9.39
N PRO A 372 12.28 -8.37 -10.27
CA PRO A 372 12.17 -8.79 -11.67
C PRO A 372 13.49 -8.75 -12.42
N ALA A 373 14.45 -7.88 -12.03
CA ALA A 373 15.74 -7.76 -12.72
C ALA A 373 16.64 -8.99 -12.51
N SER A 374 16.55 -9.64 -11.34
CA SER A 374 17.30 -10.87 -11.04
C SER A 374 16.45 -12.13 -11.15
N GLY A 375 15.13 -12.01 -11.18
CA GLY A 375 14.19 -13.13 -11.14
C GLY A 375 14.23 -13.90 -9.81
N THR A 376 14.57 -13.23 -8.68
CA THR A 376 14.75 -13.90 -7.38
C THR A 376 13.89 -13.28 -6.29
N PHE A 377 13.55 -14.08 -5.27
CA PHE A 377 12.91 -13.64 -4.04
C PHE A 377 13.94 -13.43 -2.93
N SER A 378 13.69 -12.47 -2.08
CA SER A 378 14.45 -12.21 -0.86
C SER A 378 13.51 -11.99 0.32
N THR A 379 13.81 -12.56 1.48
CA THR A 379 13.04 -12.36 2.70
C THR A 379 13.21 -10.93 3.22
N VAL A 380 12.13 -10.38 3.79
CA VAL A 380 12.13 -9.11 4.50
C VAL A 380 11.76 -9.34 5.97
N SER A 381 11.62 -8.28 6.79
CA SER A 381 11.16 -8.46 8.17
C SER A 381 9.78 -9.14 8.18
N PRO A 382 9.51 -10.01 9.16
CA PRO A 382 8.19 -10.62 9.26
C PRO A 382 7.14 -9.61 9.75
N MET A 383 5.88 -9.88 9.44
CA MET A 383 4.72 -9.23 10.06
C MET A 383 4.61 -9.61 11.53
N SER A 384 3.95 -8.80 12.35
CA SER A 384 3.77 -9.07 13.78
C SER A 384 2.76 -10.20 14.06
N SER A 385 1.91 -10.52 13.08
CA SER A 385 0.96 -11.65 13.11
C SER A 385 0.83 -12.28 11.74
N GLY A 386 0.42 -13.54 11.67
CA GLY A 386 0.12 -14.21 10.42
C GLY A 386 -1.18 -13.69 9.82
N HIS A 387 -1.23 -13.61 8.49
CA HIS A 387 -2.40 -13.18 7.72
C HIS A 387 -2.58 -14.07 6.49
N ALA A 388 -3.78 -14.61 6.27
CA ALA A 388 -4.20 -15.26 5.04
C ALA A 388 -5.55 -14.69 4.60
N PHE A 389 -5.82 -14.65 3.29
CA PHE A 389 -7.06 -14.02 2.75
C PHE A 389 -7.23 -12.58 3.24
N HIS A 390 -6.12 -11.90 3.46
CA HIS A 390 -6.00 -10.49 3.82
C HIS A 390 -5.90 -9.64 2.56
N THR A 391 -5.90 -8.34 2.74
CA THR A 391 -5.62 -7.40 1.65
C THR A 391 -4.28 -6.70 1.86
N ALA A 392 -3.58 -6.43 0.75
CA ALA A 392 -2.38 -5.60 0.74
C ALA A 392 -2.54 -4.52 -0.33
N THR A 393 -2.47 -3.25 0.08
CA THR A 393 -2.78 -2.09 -0.79
C THR A 393 -1.63 -1.08 -0.75
N LEU A 394 -1.05 -0.77 -1.93
CA LEU A 394 -0.03 0.27 -2.05
C LEU A 394 -0.67 1.65 -1.86
N LEU A 395 -0.16 2.41 -0.90
CA LEU A 395 -0.59 3.77 -0.57
C LEU A 395 0.15 4.83 -1.41
N ASP A 396 -0.31 6.09 -1.35
CA ASP A 396 0.30 7.19 -2.11
C ASP A 396 1.70 7.57 -1.63
N ASP A 397 2.01 7.32 -0.37
CA ASP A 397 3.34 7.52 0.21
C ASP A 397 4.33 6.40 -0.14
N GLY A 398 3.89 5.35 -0.85
CA GLY A 398 4.68 4.21 -1.27
C GLY A 398 4.77 3.08 -0.24
N THR A 399 4.15 3.22 0.93
CA THR A 399 4.00 2.11 1.89
C THR A 399 2.89 1.15 1.45
N VAL A 400 2.86 -0.07 1.99
CA VAL A 400 1.81 -1.05 1.70
C VAL A 400 1.01 -1.34 2.97
N LEU A 401 -0.29 -1.03 2.92
CA LEU A 401 -1.24 -1.41 3.97
C LEU A 401 -1.59 -2.88 3.86
N VAL A 402 -1.24 -3.67 4.85
CA VAL A 402 -1.71 -5.05 5.06
C VAL A 402 -2.80 -5.02 6.11
N ALA A 403 -4.01 -5.52 5.81
CA ALA A 403 -5.15 -5.40 6.71
C ALA A 403 -6.02 -6.66 6.78
N GLY A 404 -6.48 -6.98 7.98
CA GLY A 404 -7.38 -8.09 8.24
C GLY A 404 -6.75 -9.45 7.96
N GLY A 405 -7.57 -10.39 7.50
CA GLY A 405 -7.14 -11.74 7.16
C GLY A 405 -7.52 -12.77 8.21
N PHE A 406 -7.41 -14.02 7.83
CA PHE A 406 -7.58 -15.18 8.69
C PHE A 406 -6.34 -15.36 9.55
N VAL A 407 -6.51 -15.70 10.84
CA VAL A 407 -5.44 -15.97 11.81
C VAL A 407 -5.64 -17.33 12.48
N PHE A 408 -4.54 -18.04 12.73
CA PHE A 408 -4.52 -19.32 13.44
C PHE A 408 -3.34 -19.29 14.44
N PRO A 409 -3.39 -19.88 15.65
CA PRO A 409 -4.44 -20.77 16.21
C PRO A 409 -5.34 -20.16 17.28
N ASN A 410 -5.59 -18.86 17.40
CA ASN A 410 -6.24 -18.37 18.60
C ASN A 410 -7.39 -17.37 18.38
N PRO A 411 -8.63 -17.72 18.76
CA PRO A 411 -9.25 -19.02 18.76
C PRO A 411 -9.38 -19.56 17.32
N PRO A 412 -9.51 -20.87 17.10
CA PRO A 412 -9.38 -21.44 15.76
C PRO A 412 -10.31 -20.77 14.76
N GLY A 413 -9.72 -20.12 13.75
CA GLY A 413 -10.43 -19.64 12.59
C GLY A 413 -11.10 -18.27 12.69
N ASN A 414 -10.56 -17.30 13.42
CA ASN A 414 -11.10 -15.94 13.47
C ASN A 414 -10.45 -14.99 12.45
N GLY A 415 -11.23 -14.02 11.97
CA GLY A 415 -10.70 -12.88 11.25
C GLY A 415 -9.84 -12.00 12.16
N SER A 416 -8.92 -11.24 11.57
CA SER A 416 -8.07 -10.26 12.25
C SER A 416 -8.65 -8.86 12.19
N VAL A 417 -8.45 -8.08 13.25
CA VAL A 417 -8.54 -6.62 13.23
C VAL A 417 -7.19 -5.96 12.94
N GLY A 418 -6.10 -6.75 12.91
CA GLY A 418 -4.75 -6.26 12.75
C GLY A 418 -4.54 -5.58 11.41
N ALA A 419 -3.75 -4.52 11.44
CA ALA A 419 -3.23 -3.90 10.23
C ALA A 419 -1.80 -3.40 10.46
N GLU A 420 -1.00 -3.50 9.42
CA GLU A 420 0.41 -3.15 9.41
C GLU A 420 0.76 -2.38 8.13
N LEU A 421 1.71 -1.48 8.21
CA LEU A 421 2.30 -0.79 7.09
C LEU A 421 3.68 -1.35 6.80
N PHE A 422 3.92 -1.78 5.57
CA PHE A 422 5.24 -2.16 5.10
C PHE A 422 5.91 -0.96 4.44
N ASP A 423 7.09 -0.60 4.88
CA ASP A 423 7.92 0.40 4.23
C ASP A 423 8.96 -0.29 3.31
N PRO A 424 8.85 -0.09 1.97
CA PRO A 424 9.79 -0.69 1.02
C PRO A 424 11.24 -0.20 1.14
N ALA A 425 11.47 0.98 1.74
CA ALA A 425 12.81 1.54 1.90
C ALA A 425 13.57 0.88 3.05
N THR A 426 12.90 0.63 4.17
CA THR A 426 13.47 -0.03 5.35
C THR A 426 13.24 -1.54 5.36
N GLN A 427 12.26 -2.02 4.58
CA GLN A 427 11.79 -3.40 4.55
C GLN A 427 11.24 -3.89 5.91
N ILE A 428 10.61 -2.99 6.66
CA ILE A 428 10.06 -3.25 7.99
C ILE A 428 8.54 -3.10 7.95
N PHE A 429 7.83 -3.96 8.72
CA PHE A 429 6.42 -3.80 9.03
C PHE A 429 6.25 -3.05 10.35
N GLU A 430 5.38 -2.06 10.38
CA GLU A 430 4.97 -1.35 11.59
C GLU A 430 3.46 -1.42 11.76
N ARG A 431 2.99 -1.58 13.00
CA ARG A 431 1.56 -1.59 13.29
C ARG A 431 0.97 -0.21 13.01
N THR A 432 -0.23 -0.21 12.44
CA THR A 432 -1.06 0.98 12.26
C THR A 432 -2.39 0.82 13.02
N GLY A 433 -3.36 1.71 12.79
CA GLY A 433 -4.70 1.60 13.39
C GLY A 433 -5.36 0.28 13.03
N SER A 434 -6.16 -0.27 13.94
CA SER A 434 -6.87 -1.55 13.73
C SER A 434 -8.22 -1.34 13.08
N LEU A 435 -8.69 -2.33 12.32
CA LEU A 435 -10.07 -2.44 11.85
C LEU A 435 -11.04 -2.43 13.04
N GLY A 436 -12.19 -1.78 12.89
CA GLY A 436 -13.26 -1.81 13.89
C GLY A 436 -13.93 -3.18 14.01
N THR A 437 -13.90 -3.97 12.94
CA THR A 437 -14.45 -5.32 12.91
C THR A 437 -13.47 -6.28 12.26
N ALA A 438 -13.21 -7.42 12.93
CA ALA A 438 -12.36 -8.48 12.40
C ALA A 438 -12.94 -9.04 11.09
N ARG A 439 -12.07 -9.28 10.09
CA ARG A 439 -12.51 -9.74 8.77
C ARG A 439 -11.43 -10.45 7.97
N TYR A 440 -11.84 -11.40 7.13
CA TYR A 440 -11.07 -11.99 6.06
C TYR A 440 -11.97 -12.21 4.84
N MET A 441 -11.42 -12.51 3.66
CA MET A 441 -12.20 -12.55 2.39
C MET A 441 -12.99 -11.26 2.12
N HIS A 442 -12.48 -10.15 2.63
CA HIS A 442 -12.96 -8.79 2.38
C HIS A 442 -12.23 -8.18 1.19
N THR A 443 -12.68 -7.03 0.74
CA THR A 443 -11.96 -6.28 -0.30
C THR A 443 -11.36 -5.00 0.26
N ALA A 444 -10.25 -4.56 -0.35
CA ALA A 444 -9.64 -3.26 -0.14
C ALA A 444 -9.49 -2.55 -1.48
N THR A 445 -10.01 -1.33 -1.58
CA THR A 445 -9.98 -0.54 -2.81
C THR A 445 -9.42 0.84 -2.51
N LYS A 446 -8.25 1.17 -3.08
CA LYS A 446 -7.68 2.51 -2.99
C LYS A 446 -8.54 3.48 -3.80
N LEU A 447 -8.97 4.57 -3.17
CA LEU A 447 -9.77 5.62 -3.74
C LEU A 447 -8.90 6.73 -4.36
N ASN A 448 -9.50 7.59 -5.19
CA ASN A 448 -8.79 8.70 -5.83
C ASN A 448 -8.31 9.79 -4.84
N ASN A 449 -8.82 9.81 -3.61
CA ASN A 449 -8.40 10.72 -2.54
C ASN A 449 -7.30 10.13 -1.64
N GLY A 450 -6.77 8.96 -2.00
CA GLY A 450 -5.73 8.25 -1.26
C GLY A 450 -6.24 7.34 -0.14
N GLU A 451 -7.49 7.46 0.29
CA GLU A 451 -8.09 6.57 1.30
C GLU A 451 -8.25 5.14 0.75
N VAL A 452 -8.32 4.15 1.64
CA VAL A 452 -8.60 2.76 1.24
C VAL A 452 -9.94 2.34 1.81
N LEU A 453 -10.86 1.99 0.91
CA LEU A 453 -12.17 1.44 1.27
C LEU A 453 -12.05 -0.06 1.54
N ILE A 454 -12.41 -0.48 2.73
CA ILE A 454 -12.52 -1.89 3.13
C ILE A 454 -14.00 -2.25 3.18
N THR A 455 -14.42 -3.33 2.48
CA THR A 455 -15.83 -3.74 2.47
C THR A 455 -16.02 -5.21 2.79
N GLY A 456 -17.08 -5.52 3.53
CA GLY A 456 -17.57 -6.87 3.76
C GLY A 456 -16.54 -7.80 4.41
N GLY A 457 -16.54 -9.03 3.91
CA GLY A 457 -15.75 -10.13 4.47
C GLY A 457 -16.53 -10.94 5.49
N GLU A 458 -15.88 -11.94 6.01
CA GLU A 458 -16.46 -12.79 7.05
C GLU A 458 -15.58 -12.82 8.29
N PHE A 459 -16.21 -13.23 9.39
CA PHE A 459 -15.45 -13.55 10.57
C PHE A 459 -16.11 -14.74 11.25
N LYS A 460 -15.29 -15.72 11.63
CA LYS A 460 -15.78 -17.02 12.04
C LYS A 460 -16.31 -16.96 13.48
N THR A 461 -17.62 -17.02 13.61
CA THR A 461 -18.34 -17.33 14.84
C THR A 461 -19.12 -18.62 14.62
N THR A 462 -19.92 -19.02 15.57
CA THR A 462 -20.88 -20.11 15.38
C THR A 462 -22.29 -19.54 15.59
N PRO A 463 -23.05 -19.25 14.52
CA PRO A 463 -22.73 -19.40 13.06
C PRO A 463 -21.72 -18.39 12.52
N VAL A 464 -21.17 -18.63 11.31
CA VAL A 464 -20.29 -17.69 10.60
C VAL A 464 -21.03 -16.36 10.38
N MET A 465 -20.38 -15.23 10.68
CA MET A 465 -20.91 -13.91 10.37
C MET A 465 -20.30 -13.35 9.08
N ILE A 466 -21.15 -13.04 8.13
CA ILE A 466 -20.80 -12.27 6.93
C ILE A 466 -21.12 -10.80 7.19
N LEU A 467 -20.23 -9.91 6.75
CA LEU A 467 -20.30 -8.50 7.09
C LEU A 467 -20.91 -7.66 5.95
N LYS A 468 -21.75 -6.71 6.31
CA LYS A 468 -22.15 -5.59 5.44
C LYS A 468 -21.46 -4.28 5.78
N SER A 469 -20.66 -4.26 6.83
CA SER A 469 -19.94 -3.06 7.27
C SER A 469 -18.82 -2.70 6.31
N ALA A 470 -18.54 -1.41 6.22
CA ALA A 470 -17.41 -0.87 5.48
C ALA A 470 -16.66 0.15 6.34
N GLU A 471 -15.37 0.27 6.08
CA GLU A 471 -14.45 1.17 6.78
C GLU A 471 -13.53 1.85 5.78
N LEU A 472 -13.12 3.07 6.08
CA LEU A 472 -12.11 3.82 5.34
C LEU A 472 -10.83 3.89 6.17
N TYR A 473 -9.73 3.49 5.59
CA TYR A 473 -8.40 3.77 6.12
C TYR A 473 -7.92 5.11 5.57
N LYS A 474 -7.47 6.01 6.49
CA LYS A 474 -7.07 7.39 6.21
C LYS A 474 -5.65 7.62 6.66
#